data_018eea5acde0c008dd4611ac9b4522c7
#
_entry.id   018eea5acde0c008dd4611ac9b4522c7
#
_cell.length_a   1.000
_cell.length_b   1.000
_cell.length_c   1.000
_cell.angle_alpha   90.00
_cell.angle_beta   90.00
_cell.angle_gamma   90.00
#
_symmetry.space_group_name_H-M   'P 1'
#
loop_
_entity.id
_entity.type
_entity.pdbx_description
1 polymer ?
#
loop_
_entity_poly.entity_id
_entity_poly.type
_entity_poly.pdbx_seq_one_letter_code
_entity_poly.pdbx_strand_id
1 'polypeptide(L)'
;MLRILFGVSVVYNAELKDAELAETECLVVTRDKDLFRRRRGPTLLIATDDHVKWVAAFLKMGLRPFAKSVCPVCGGTLVEVSCEEAEKAVGHKIRSHRCWRCVPCGRFYWVGSHWRGLRRLVEEAEKTTVDCLDIG
;
A
#
# COMPACT_ATOMS: atom_id res chain seq x y z
N MET A 1 -1.58 -1.92 -2.03
CA MET A 1 -0.98 -2.43 -0.77
C MET A 1 -0.42 -1.32 0.12
N LEU A 2 0.54 -0.53 -0.34
CA LEU A 2 1.15 0.53 0.49
C LEU A 2 0.14 1.55 1.02
N ARG A 3 -0.81 1.97 0.21
CA ARG A 3 -1.83 2.93 0.62
C ARG A 3 -2.76 2.38 1.70
N ILE A 4 -3.24 1.15 1.52
CA ILE A 4 -4.23 0.58 2.43
C ILE A 4 -3.61 0.05 3.72
N LEU A 5 -2.44 -0.56 3.65
CA LEU A 5 -1.76 -1.13 4.81
C LEU A 5 -1.03 -0.08 5.65
N PHE A 6 -0.32 0.82 5.00
CA PHE A 6 0.62 1.72 5.67
C PHE A 6 0.21 3.18 5.63
N GLY A 7 -0.85 3.51 4.89
CA GLY A 7 -1.31 4.89 4.76
C GLY A 7 -0.30 5.82 4.09
N VAL A 8 0.57 5.28 3.28
CA VAL A 8 1.61 6.04 2.59
C VAL A 8 1.07 6.62 1.29
N SER A 9 1.40 7.87 1.02
CA SER A 9 1.09 8.49 -0.26
C SER A 9 1.97 7.88 -1.35
N VAL A 10 1.35 7.24 -2.33
CA VAL A 10 2.04 6.56 -3.42
C VAL A 10 1.55 7.09 -4.74
N VAL A 11 2.47 7.50 -5.60
CA VAL A 11 2.20 7.79 -7.00
C VAL A 11 2.65 6.58 -7.81
N TYR A 12 1.71 5.93 -8.47
CA TYR A 12 2.00 4.91 -9.45
C TYR A 12 1.85 5.54 -10.83
N ASN A 13 2.94 5.59 -11.56
CA ASN A 13 2.91 6.18 -12.89
C ASN A 13 3.77 5.37 -13.85
N ALA A 14 3.11 4.55 -14.66
CA ALA A 14 3.76 3.73 -15.68
C ALA A 14 4.25 4.57 -16.87
N GLU A 15 3.83 5.83 -16.97
CA GLU A 15 4.21 6.73 -18.04
C GLU A 15 5.49 7.54 -17.75
N LEU A 16 5.94 7.56 -16.49
CA LEU A 16 7.20 8.21 -16.13
C LEU A 16 8.38 7.48 -16.77
N LYS A 17 9.20 8.24 -17.45
CA LYS A 17 10.41 7.72 -18.05
C LYS A 17 11.49 7.43 -16.99
N ASP A 18 12.36 6.48 -17.25
CA ASP A 18 13.45 6.13 -16.34
C ASP A 18 14.32 7.32 -15.97
N ALA A 19 14.55 8.25 -16.89
CA ALA A 19 15.31 9.46 -16.64
C ALA A 19 14.65 10.35 -15.57
N GLU A 20 13.32 10.48 -15.60
CA GLU A 20 12.56 11.25 -14.61
C GLU A 20 12.57 10.57 -13.25
N LEU A 21 12.41 9.26 -13.24
CA LEU A 21 12.48 8.45 -12.01
C LEU A 21 13.89 8.50 -11.39
N ALA A 22 14.93 8.55 -12.20
CA ALA A 22 16.31 8.61 -11.71
C ALA A 22 16.63 9.90 -10.97
N GLU A 23 15.92 10.99 -11.26
CA GLU A 23 16.17 12.32 -10.69
C GLU A 23 15.23 12.73 -9.57
N THR A 24 14.11 12.02 -9.35
CA THR A 24 13.19 12.41 -8.26
C THR A 24 13.81 12.20 -6.88
N GLU A 25 13.49 13.09 -5.95
CA GLU A 25 13.93 12.99 -4.56
C GLU A 25 13.07 12.02 -3.72
N CYS A 26 11.93 11.60 -4.25
CA CYS A 26 11.06 10.65 -3.58
C CYS A 26 11.69 9.26 -3.50
N LEU A 27 11.28 8.47 -2.51
CA LEU A 27 11.63 7.05 -2.48
C LEU A 27 11.00 6.36 -3.70
N VAL A 28 11.82 5.70 -4.50
CA VAL A 28 11.35 4.88 -5.61
C VAL A 28 11.41 3.41 -5.22
N VAL A 29 10.29 2.72 -5.38
CA VAL A 29 10.21 1.27 -5.20
C VAL A 29 10.16 0.65 -6.60
N THR A 30 11.12 -0.18 -6.92
CA THR A 30 11.27 -0.73 -8.27
C THR A 30 11.75 -2.18 -8.26
N ARG A 31 11.48 -2.89 -9.33
CA ARG A 31 12.04 -4.20 -9.63
C ARG A 31 13.15 -4.12 -10.68
N ASP A 32 13.37 -2.94 -11.23
CA ASP A 32 14.37 -2.69 -12.28
C ASP A 32 15.76 -2.46 -11.67
N LYS A 33 16.65 -3.41 -11.87
CA LYS A 33 18.03 -3.36 -11.36
C LYS A 33 18.84 -2.25 -12.01
N ASP A 34 18.58 -1.92 -13.26
CA ASP A 34 19.32 -0.86 -13.96
C ASP A 34 18.91 0.51 -13.42
N LEU A 35 17.63 0.74 -13.19
CA LEU A 35 17.15 1.96 -12.53
C LEU A 35 17.74 2.08 -11.14
N PHE A 36 17.75 1.01 -10.35
CA PHE A 36 18.35 0.99 -9.02
C PHE A 36 19.82 1.40 -9.04
N ARG A 37 20.61 0.91 -9.99
CA ARG A 37 22.04 1.24 -10.12
C ARG A 37 22.29 2.68 -10.54
N ARG A 38 21.45 3.22 -11.43
CA ARG A 38 21.60 4.59 -11.95
C ARG A 38 21.09 5.65 -11.01
N ARG A 39 20.16 5.30 -10.16
CA ARG A 39 19.48 6.26 -9.32
C ARG A 39 20.35 6.67 -8.14
N ARG A 40 20.41 8.00 -7.85
CA ARG A 40 21.16 8.56 -6.73
C ARG A 40 20.32 8.81 -5.48
N GLY A 41 18.99 8.89 -5.62
CA GLY A 41 18.09 9.11 -4.52
C GLY A 41 17.70 7.82 -3.78
N PRO A 42 16.88 7.91 -2.74
CA PRO A 42 16.45 6.74 -1.97
C PRO A 42 15.67 5.76 -2.85
N THR A 43 16.10 4.52 -2.87
CA THR A 43 15.54 3.49 -3.76
C THR A 43 15.46 2.16 -3.05
N LEU A 44 14.34 1.47 -3.18
CA LEU A 44 14.15 0.11 -2.71
C LEU A 44 14.00 -0.80 -3.93
N LEU A 45 14.94 -1.72 -4.11
CA LEU A 45 14.84 -2.76 -5.12
C LEU A 45 14.17 -3.99 -4.51
N ILE A 46 13.03 -4.38 -5.08
CA ILE A 46 12.32 -5.60 -4.68
C ILE A 46 12.44 -6.63 -5.80
N ALA A 47 13.25 -7.63 -5.58
CA ALA A 47 13.58 -8.64 -6.58
C ALA A 47 12.70 -9.90 -6.50
N THR A 48 11.56 -9.85 -5.86
CA THR A 48 10.67 -10.99 -5.65
C THR A 48 9.22 -10.64 -5.95
N ASP A 49 8.42 -11.64 -6.33
CA ASP A 49 6.96 -11.52 -6.48
C ASP A 49 6.21 -11.90 -5.20
N ASP A 50 6.90 -12.36 -4.18
CA ASP A 50 6.31 -12.75 -2.92
C ASP A 50 5.86 -11.54 -2.11
N HIS A 51 4.55 -11.35 -1.98
CA HIS A 51 3.96 -10.24 -1.26
C HIS A 51 4.27 -10.26 0.24
N VAL A 52 4.49 -11.42 0.83
CA VAL A 52 4.94 -11.54 2.24
C VAL A 52 6.29 -10.88 2.42
N LYS A 53 7.21 -11.12 1.50
CA LYS A 53 8.54 -10.48 1.52
C LYS A 53 8.47 -8.98 1.26
N TRP A 54 7.56 -8.53 0.43
CA TRP A 54 7.33 -7.09 0.21
C TRP A 54 6.89 -6.41 1.51
N VAL A 55 5.89 -6.97 2.18
CA VAL A 55 5.40 -6.42 3.44
C VAL A 55 6.49 -6.47 4.50
N ALA A 56 7.24 -7.57 4.59
CA ALA A 56 8.36 -7.70 5.51
C ALA A 56 9.44 -6.63 5.28
N ALA A 57 9.76 -6.32 4.02
CA ALA A 57 10.69 -5.25 3.67
C ALA A 57 10.20 -3.87 4.15
N PHE A 58 8.93 -3.57 3.95
CA PHE A 58 8.33 -2.31 4.40
C PHE A 58 8.30 -2.21 5.93
N LEU A 59 8.00 -3.30 6.63
CA LEU A 59 8.07 -3.34 8.09
C LEU A 59 9.49 -3.09 8.58
N LYS A 60 10.49 -3.67 7.93
CA LYS A 60 11.91 -3.46 8.25
C LYS A 60 12.34 -2.01 8.04
N MET A 61 11.73 -1.29 7.11
CA MET A 61 11.94 0.13 6.90
C MET A 61 11.31 1.02 7.98
N GLY A 62 10.55 0.45 8.90
CA GLY A 62 9.88 1.17 9.97
C GLY A 62 8.46 1.61 9.67
N LEU A 63 7.86 1.18 8.57
CA LEU A 63 6.46 1.45 8.29
C LEU A 63 5.57 0.64 9.23
N ARG A 64 4.51 1.27 9.74
CA ARG A 64 3.57 0.63 10.66
C ARG A 64 2.27 0.30 9.94
N PRO A 65 1.89 -1.00 9.88
CA PRO A 65 0.63 -1.38 9.24
C PRO A 65 -0.57 -0.92 10.08
N PHE A 66 -1.65 -0.61 9.41
CA PHE A 66 -2.94 -0.22 10.00
C PHE A 66 -2.94 1.04 10.88
N ALA A 67 -1.83 1.74 11.02
CA ALA A 67 -1.79 2.99 11.78
C ALA A 67 -2.63 4.10 11.12
N LYS A 68 -2.63 4.13 9.80
CA LYS A 68 -3.43 5.04 8.98
C LYS A 68 -3.68 4.37 7.63
N SER A 69 -4.89 4.49 7.13
CA SER A 69 -5.22 4.01 5.78
C SER A 69 -5.68 5.16 4.91
N VAL A 70 -5.32 5.10 3.64
CA VAL A 70 -5.79 6.03 2.61
C VAL A 70 -6.45 5.25 1.49
N CYS A 71 -7.24 5.93 0.67
CA CYS A 71 -7.93 5.29 -0.44
C CYS A 71 -6.92 4.64 -1.40
N PRO A 72 -7.04 3.33 -1.70
CA PRO A 72 -6.12 2.66 -2.61
C PRO A 72 -6.23 3.13 -4.05
N VAL A 73 -7.36 3.74 -4.42
CA VAL A 73 -7.59 4.23 -5.80
C VAL A 73 -7.01 5.61 -6.02
N CYS A 74 -7.33 6.58 -5.14
CA CYS A 74 -6.91 7.97 -5.34
C CYS A 74 -5.91 8.49 -4.31
N GLY A 75 -5.64 7.74 -3.25
CA GLY A 75 -4.77 8.18 -2.15
C GLY A 75 -5.40 9.19 -1.20
N GLY A 76 -6.70 9.46 -1.33
CA GLY A 76 -7.41 10.44 -0.53
C GLY A 76 -7.69 9.99 0.91
N THR A 77 -8.06 10.94 1.75
CA THR A 77 -8.39 10.70 3.15
C THR A 77 -9.68 9.90 3.28
N LEU A 78 -9.65 8.89 4.14
CA LEU A 78 -10.83 8.11 4.51
C LEU A 78 -11.44 8.68 5.78
N VAL A 79 -12.76 8.88 5.78
CA VAL A 79 -13.53 9.30 6.96
C VAL A 79 -14.49 8.18 7.36
N GLU A 80 -14.65 7.95 8.65
CA GLU A 80 -15.58 6.95 9.14
C GLU A 80 -17.02 7.43 8.94
N VAL A 81 -17.87 6.55 8.40
CA VAL A 81 -19.28 6.78 8.15
C VAL A 81 -20.12 5.64 8.69
N SER A 82 -21.44 5.84 8.80
CA SER A 82 -22.32 4.74 9.19
C SER A 82 -22.35 3.68 8.09
N CYS A 83 -22.44 2.42 8.49
CA CYS A 83 -22.56 1.33 7.51
C CYS A 83 -23.91 1.36 6.77
N GLU A 84 -24.93 1.95 7.34
CA GLU A 84 -26.21 2.19 6.64
C GLU A 84 -26.04 3.13 5.45
N GLU A 85 -25.28 4.21 5.61
CA GLU A 85 -24.94 5.13 4.53
C GLU A 85 -24.19 4.42 3.42
N ALA A 86 -23.20 3.61 3.79
CA ALA A 86 -22.44 2.83 2.82
C ALA A 86 -23.29 1.80 2.09
N GLU A 87 -24.20 1.09 2.78
CA GLU A 87 -25.12 0.13 2.18
C GLU A 87 -26.02 0.77 1.13
N LYS A 88 -26.56 1.96 1.42
CA LYS A 88 -27.38 2.71 0.48
C LYS A 88 -26.62 3.10 -0.77
N ALA A 89 -25.35 3.49 -0.61
CA ALA A 89 -24.52 3.93 -1.73
C ALA A 89 -24.08 2.77 -2.62
N VAL A 90 -23.71 1.63 -2.05
CA VAL A 90 -23.24 0.46 -2.82
C VAL A 90 -24.36 -0.46 -3.30
N GLY A 91 -25.56 -0.34 -2.74
CA GLY A 91 -26.73 -1.09 -3.16
C GLY A 91 -26.84 -2.53 -2.67
N HIS A 92 -26.03 -2.92 -1.67
CA HIS A 92 -26.10 -4.23 -1.05
C HIS A 92 -25.79 -4.17 0.44
N LYS A 93 -26.13 -5.21 1.19
CA LYS A 93 -25.88 -5.29 2.62
C LYS A 93 -24.41 -5.49 2.93
N ILE A 94 -23.91 -4.76 3.92
CA ILE A 94 -22.54 -4.81 4.38
C ILE A 94 -22.49 -5.47 5.76
N ARG A 95 -21.74 -6.57 5.87
CA ARG A 95 -21.55 -7.30 7.13
C ARG A 95 -20.30 -6.81 7.86
N SER A 96 -20.32 -5.54 8.24
CA SER A 96 -19.22 -4.92 8.97
C SER A 96 -19.76 -3.95 10.00
N HIS A 97 -19.01 -3.72 11.06
CA HIS A 97 -19.33 -2.75 12.09
C HIS A 97 -18.74 -1.37 11.80
N ARG A 98 -17.78 -1.28 10.90
CA ARG A 98 -17.09 -0.04 10.56
C ARG A 98 -17.00 0.13 9.06
N CYS A 99 -17.36 1.32 8.60
CA CYS A 99 -17.32 1.71 7.20
C CYS A 99 -16.66 3.08 7.05
N TRP A 100 -16.01 3.29 5.92
CA TRP A 100 -15.34 4.54 5.58
C TRP A 100 -15.70 5.01 4.19
N ARG A 101 -15.63 6.31 4.00
CA ARG A 101 -15.80 6.93 2.70
C ARG A 101 -14.53 7.71 2.34
N CYS A 102 -14.07 7.59 1.11
CA CYS A 102 -13.03 8.46 0.58
C CYS A 102 -13.60 9.84 0.30
N VAL A 103 -13.01 10.87 0.88
CA VAL A 103 -13.49 12.25 0.71
C VAL A 103 -13.39 12.70 -0.76
N PRO A 104 -12.24 12.57 -1.46
CA PRO A 104 -12.15 13.03 -2.85
C PRO A 104 -12.96 12.23 -3.87
N CYS A 105 -12.88 10.89 -3.84
CA CYS A 105 -13.49 10.07 -4.89
C CYS A 105 -14.85 9.45 -4.53
N GLY A 106 -15.27 9.54 -3.27
CA GLY A 106 -16.57 9.07 -2.79
C GLY A 106 -16.72 7.56 -2.65
N ARG A 107 -15.68 6.77 -2.83
CA ARG A 107 -15.74 5.31 -2.67
C ARG A 107 -15.89 4.92 -1.21
N PHE A 108 -16.60 3.80 -0.99
CA PHE A 108 -16.82 3.26 0.35
C PHE A 108 -15.96 2.02 0.59
N TYR A 109 -15.54 1.86 1.85
CA TYR A 109 -14.71 0.75 2.30
C TYR A 109 -15.22 0.21 3.63
N TRP A 110 -15.04 -1.09 3.87
CA TRP A 110 -15.44 -1.75 5.11
C TRP A 110 -14.52 -2.92 5.41
N VAL A 111 -14.57 -3.40 6.67
CA VAL A 111 -13.78 -4.55 7.10
C VAL A 111 -14.45 -5.84 6.64
N GLY A 112 -13.94 -6.46 5.61
CA GLY A 112 -14.44 -7.72 5.05
C GLY A 112 -13.33 -8.74 4.86
N SER A 113 -13.58 -9.72 3.98
CA SER A 113 -12.62 -10.78 3.66
C SER A 113 -11.27 -10.26 3.15
N HIS A 114 -11.29 -9.16 2.42
CA HIS A 114 -10.06 -8.50 1.93
C HIS A 114 -9.16 -8.04 3.09
N TRP A 115 -9.74 -7.44 4.13
CA TRP A 115 -9.01 -7.02 5.32
C TRP A 115 -8.42 -8.19 6.10
N ARG A 116 -9.13 -9.32 6.17
CA ARG A 116 -8.61 -10.53 6.80
C ARG A 116 -7.40 -11.07 6.05
N GLY A 117 -7.44 -11.04 4.72
CA GLY A 117 -6.30 -11.41 3.89
C GLY A 117 -5.09 -10.53 4.12
N LEU A 118 -5.29 -9.22 4.20
CA LEU A 118 -4.23 -8.26 4.50
C LEU A 118 -3.64 -8.48 5.90
N ARG A 119 -4.48 -8.75 6.88
CA ARG A 119 -4.03 -9.03 8.26
C ARG A 119 -3.18 -10.30 8.33
N ARG A 120 -3.58 -11.37 7.66
CA ARG A 120 -2.77 -12.61 7.55
C ARG A 120 -1.43 -12.34 6.87
N LEU A 121 -1.43 -11.55 5.82
CA LEU A 121 -0.22 -11.18 5.10
C LEU A 121 0.77 -10.46 6.04
N VAL A 122 0.30 -9.53 6.85
CA VAL A 122 1.11 -8.83 7.84
C VAL A 122 1.64 -9.79 8.91
N GLU A 123 0.81 -10.67 9.45
CA GLU A 123 1.21 -11.65 10.45
C GLU A 123 2.31 -12.58 9.92
N GLU A 124 2.19 -13.07 8.69
CA GLU A 124 3.23 -13.87 8.05
C GLU A 124 4.51 -13.07 7.81
N ALA A 125 4.37 -11.81 7.38
CA ALA A 125 5.50 -10.92 7.14
C ALA A 125 6.29 -10.61 8.42
N GLU A 126 5.62 -10.45 9.55
CA GLU A 126 6.26 -10.23 10.86
C GLU A 126 7.16 -11.40 11.28
N LYS A 127 6.82 -12.61 10.83
CA LYS A 127 7.59 -13.83 11.12
C LYS A 127 8.67 -14.10 10.07
N THR A 128 8.68 -13.36 8.98
CA THR A 128 9.57 -13.59 7.84
C THR A 128 10.83 -12.77 7.99
N THR A 129 11.98 -13.42 7.84
CA THR A 129 13.27 -12.73 7.78
C THR A 129 13.55 -12.33 6.33
N VAL A 130 13.82 -11.06 6.12
CA VAL A 130 14.22 -10.51 4.81
C VAL A 130 15.68 -10.10 4.92
N ASP A 131 16.53 -10.68 4.11
CA ASP A 131 17.94 -10.29 4.05
C ASP A 131 18.21 -9.30 2.92
N CYS A 132 19.43 -8.77 2.88
CA CYS A 132 19.81 -7.77 1.90
C CYS A 132 19.81 -8.28 0.45
N LEU A 133 19.83 -9.58 0.22
CA LEU A 133 19.78 -10.19 -1.10
C LEU A 133 18.37 -10.14 -1.69
N ASP A 134 17.34 -10.11 -0.83
CA ASP A 134 15.94 -10.02 -1.27
C ASP A 134 15.51 -8.60 -1.63
N ILE A 135 16.18 -7.59 -1.10
CA ILE A 135 15.79 -6.18 -1.24
C ILE A 135 16.90 -5.28 -1.78
N GLY A 136 17.88 -5.80 -2.31
CA GLY A 136 18.97 -4.95 -2.80
C GLY A 136 20.08 -5.61 -3.35
#